data_642851ee6753d514a1061cc342c9fade
#
_entry.id   642851ee6753d514a1061cc342c9fade
#
_cell.length_a   1.000
_cell.length_b   1.000
_cell.length_c   1.000
_cell.angle_alpha   90.00
_cell.angle_beta   90.00
_cell.angle_gamma   90.00
#
_symmetry.space_group_name_H-M   'P 1'
#
loop_
_entity.id
_entity.type
_entity.pdbx_description
1 polymer ?
#
loop_
_entity_poly.entity_id
_entity_poly.type
_entity_poly.pdbx_seq_one_letter_code
_entity_poly.pdbx_strand_id
1 'polypeptide(L)'
;MRAFEPKFMKVGILTAALQELTPRDRRDADPDRAIEDWLEFGRDLGAGFIQLSAALHPSESDVPPDAMLDPVANTLDLRERFTPARARRVKAAMTSTGVGLSDLGYFDNLLHHDQKTRATKHDFLMRVFDAAALLEVNAVCGFVGRNQQRSMDQNLIDFEQHFVPLLKAAKDRGLTYRVEQCPMPGWTTSDNWHNNIAYSPGAWIALHRICEKHGVGDQFRIHYDPSHAILMGQDTRSIFQYLKDEGYGFLIGGFHVKGQVIDSKGVSTWGYGGQTMERGDWIGGTPSNRPADQLNAWKKQVVLCEHELPGTARHDPLAYLQNRTVDWLDHQLAARELLPLDVANTHLVVEHEYPAARIQDRERLRPILQGSLAFVKRIDEAAACMYALQHEVLAAQGIPVQGIGRQPYRT
;
A
#
# COMPACT_ATOMS: atom_id res chain seq x y z
N MET A 1 -4.61 37.33 -15.91
CA MET A 1 -5.01 35.98 -15.49
C MET A 1 -3.83 35.36 -14.78
N ARG A 2 -3.99 34.85 -13.54
CA ARG A 2 -2.94 34.01 -12.94
C ARG A 2 -2.98 32.69 -13.67
N ALA A 3 -1.89 32.31 -14.32
CA ALA A 3 -1.76 30.97 -14.88
C ALA A 3 -2.00 29.92 -13.77
N PHE A 4 -2.68 28.84 -14.11
CA PHE A 4 -2.81 27.72 -13.18
C PHE A 4 -1.44 27.06 -13.06
N GLU A 5 -0.80 27.19 -11.93
CA GLU A 5 0.48 26.52 -11.68
C GLU A 5 0.25 25.02 -11.48
N PRO A 6 0.96 24.16 -12.24
CA PRO A 6 0.90 22.73 -12.02
C PRO A 6 1.38 22.36 -10.61
N LYS A 7 0.66 21.47 -9.93
CA LYS A 7 1.05 20.94 -8.62
C LYS A 7 1.43 19.47 -8.75
N PHE A 8 2.49 19.08 -8.10
CA PHE A 8 3.07 17.74 -8.17
C PHE A 8 2.87 16.97 -6.88
N MET A 9 2.64 15.69 -7.02
CA MET A 9 2.61 14.76 -5.89
C MET A 9 4.03 14.40 -5.45
N LYS A 10 4.18 13.98 -4.22
CA LYS A 10 5.45 13.45 -3.72
C LYS A 10 5.64 12.02 -4.20
N VAL A 11 6.84 11.67 -4.65
CA VAL A 11 7.16 10.31 -5.15
C VAL A 11 8.21 9.67 -4.27
N GLY A 12 7.96 8.45 -3.87
CA GLY A 12 8.85 7.65 -3.04
C GLY A 12 8.63 6.16 -3.22
N ILE A 13 9.15 5.37 -2.30
CA ILE A 13 9.18 3.90 -2.39
C ILE A 13 8.67 3.23 -1.13
N LEU A 14 8.05 2.06 -1.29
CA LEU A 14 7.73 1.13 -0.21
C LEU A 14 8.89 0.15 0.00
N THR A 15 9.24 -0.12 1.25
CA THR A 15 10.32 -1.08 1.58
C THR A 15 9.84 -2.52 1.69
N ALA A 16 8.53 -2.79 1.74
CA ALA A 16 7.97 -4.10 2.05
C ALA A 16 8.54 -5.25 1.23
N ALA A 17 8.53 -5.15 -0.10
CA ALA A 17 9.03 -6.21 -0.96
C ALA A 17 10.56 -6.17 -1.19
N LEU A 18 11.25 -5.17 -0.63
CA LEU A 18 12.67 -4.88 -0.88
C LEU A 18 13.49 -4.82 0.42
N GLN A 19 13.00 -5.40 1.48
CA GLN A 19 13.44 -5.16 2.85
C GLN A 19 14.83 -5.65 3.23
N GLU A 20 15.43 -6.52 2.46
CA GLU A 20 16.74 -7.04 2.84
C GLU A 20 17.90 -6.19 2.27
N LEU A 21 17.79 -4.86 2.34
CA LEU A 21 18.89 -3.96 2.00
C LEU A 21 20.02 -4.01 3.05
N THR A 22 19.66 -4.22 4.31
CA THR A 22 20.58 -4.38 5.43
C THR A 22 20.70 -5.85 5.78
N PRO A 23 21.92 -6.44 5.82
CA PRO A 23 22.12 -7.81 6.26
C PRO A 23 21.48 -8.09 7.63
N ARG A 24 20.93 -9.30 7.80
CA ARG A 24 20.15 -9.65 9.00
C ARG A 24 20.94 -9.53 10.30
N ASP A 25 22.17 -10.01 10.32
CA ASP A 25 23.07 -9.91 11.48
C ASP A 25 23.30 -8.46 11.90
N ARG A 26 23.42 -7.57 10.94
CA ARG A 26 23.61 -6.15 11.17
C ARG A 26 22.32 -5.47 11.64
N ARG A 27 21.17 -5.85 11.06
CA ARG A 27 19.86 -5.37 11.49
C ARG A 27 19.53 -5.86 12.91
N ASP A 28 19.86 -7.12 13.23
CA ASP A 28 19.61 -7.69 14.54
C ASP A 28 20.51 -7.07 15.63
N ALA A 29 21.71 -6.61 15.27
CA ALA A 29 22.59 -5.89 16.18
C ALA A 29 22.20 -4.41 16.36
N ASP A 30 21.66 -3.77 15.32
CA ASP A 30 21.23 -2.37 15.32
C ASP A 30 19.97 -2.20 14.43
N PRO A 31 18.77 -2.35 15.00
CA PRO A 31 17.52 -2.29 14.23
C PRO A 31 17.30 -0.96 13.49
N ASP A 32 17.78 0.14 14.05
CA ASP A 32 17.60 1.46 13.43
C ASP A 32 18.51 1.66 12.20
N ARG A 33 19.58 0.85 12.08
CA ARG A 33 20.46 0.90 10.91
C ARG A 33 19.75 0.52 9.61
N ALA A 34 18.77 -0.38 9.67
CA ALA A 34 17.98 -0.72 8.49
C ALA A 34 17.19 0.49 7.96
N ILE A 35 16.68 1.32 8.87
CA ILE A 35 15.96 2.54 8.49
C ILE A 35 16.94 3.57 7.90
N GLU A 36 18.10 3.76 8.52
CA GLU A 36 19.13 4.67 8.03
C GLU A 36 19.63 4.26 6.64
N ASP A 37 19.89 2.97 6.42
CA ASP A 37 20.31 2.43 5.13
C ASP A 37 19.27 2.71 4.03
N TRP A 38 17.98 2.60 4.33
CA TRP A 38 16.92 2.92 3.39
C TRP A 38 16.81 4.43 3.12
N LEU A 39 16.97 5.27 4.12
CA LEU A 39 16.95 6.74 3.95
C LEU A 39 18.14 7.19 3.09
N GLU A 40 19.34 6.67 3.35
CA GLU A 40 20.52 6.94 2.55
C GLU A 40 20.34 6.48 1.09
N PHE A 41 19.82 5.27 0.90
CA PHE A 41 19.56 4.72 -0.42
C PHE A 41 18.46 5.48 -1.14
N GLY A 42 17.38 5.87 -0.44
CA GLY A 42 16.32 6.71 -0.96
C GLY A 42 16.83 8.06 -1.49
N ARG A 43 17.73 8.72 -0.74
CA ARG A 43 18.43 9.93 -1.20
C ARG A 43 19.16 9.67 -2.51
N ASP A 44 19.94 8.60 -2.58
CA ASP A 44 20.76 8.26 -3.74
C ASP A 44 19.91 7.91 -4.98
N LEU A 45 18.69 7.44 -4.76
CA LEU A 45 17.69 7.19 -5.80
C LEU A 45 16.94 8.45 -6.24
N GLY A 46 17.00 9.52 -5.45
CA GLY A 46 16.18 10.72 -5.65
C GLY A 46 14.73 10.55 -5.21
N ALA A 47 14.45 9.65 -4.27
CA ALA A 47 13.15 9.52 -3.62
C ALA A 47 12.90 10.72 -2.69
N GLY A 48 11.66 11.21 -2.66
CA GLY A 48 11.28 12.29 -1.73
C GLY A 48 10.90 11.76 -0.34
N PHE A 49 10.54 10.48 -0.27
CA PHE A 49 10.14 9.81 0.97
C PHE A 49 10.24 8.29 0.85
N ILE A 50 10.08 7.64 2.00
CA ILE A 50 9.98 6.18 2.10
C ILE A 50 8.72 5.82 2.90
N GLN A 51 8.00 4.79 2.50
CA GLN A 51 7.04 4.07 3.31
C GLN A 51 7.77 2.89 3.96
N LEU A 52 7.88 2.92 5.29
CA LEU A 52 8.58 1.86 6.02
C LEU A 52 7.62 0.74 6.38
N SER A 53 7.95 -0.48 5.97
CA SER A 53 7.21 -1.66 6.39
C SER A 53 7.63 -2.16 7.77
N ALA A 54 6.66 -2.65 8.51
CA ALA A 54 6.81 -3.36 9.76
C ALA A 54 6.10 -4.72 9.67
N ALA A 55 6.66 -5.74 10.29
CA ALA A 55 6.04 -7.05 10.42
C ALA A 55 6.37 -7.68 11.77
N LEU A 56 5.48 -8.56 12.24
CA LEU A 56 5.76 -9.39 13.40
C LEU A 56 7.00 -10.25 13.14
N HIS A 57 7.94 -10.21 14.07
CA HIS A 57 9.10 -11.09 13.97
C HIS A 57 8.72 -12.51 14.44
N PRO A 58 9.10 -13.57 13.71
CA PRO A 58 8.71 -14.94 14.06
C PRO A 58 9.13 -15.38 15.48
N SER A 59 10.19 -14.78 16.02
CA SER A 59 10.66 -15.08 17.38
C SER A 59 9.84 -14.43 18.51
N GLU A 60 8.96 -13.48 18.17
CA GLU A 60 8.22 -12.71 19.19
C GLU A 60 6.84 -13.23 19.47
N SER A 61 6.31 -14.11 18.66
CA SER A 61 4.91 -14.43 18.75
C SER A 61 4.65 -15.92 18.60
N ASP A 62 3.59 -16.36 19.27
CA ASP A 62 3.00 -17.67 19.04
C ASP A 62 2.20 -17.71 17.73
N VAL A 63 2.26 -16.65 16.93
CA VAL A 63 1.64 -16.65 15.59
C VAL A 63 2.47 -17.56 14.71
N PRO A 64 1.88 -18.63 14.17
CA PRO A 64 2.60 -19.53 13.28
C PRO A 64 3.17 -18.75 12.09
N PRO A 65 4.38 -19.07 11.63
CA PRO A 65 4.99 -18.39 10.47
C PRO A 65 4.10 -18.37 9.23
N ASP A 66 3.28 -19.38 9.07
CA ASP A 66 2.32 -19.54 7.99
C ASP A 66 1.05 -18.68 8.15
N ALA A 67 0.76 -18.21 9.36
CA ALA A 67 -0.30 -17.23 9.63
C ALA A 67 0.17 -15.77 9.49
N MET A 68 1.44 -15.55 9.18
CA MET A 68 2.02 -14.24 8.92
C MET A 68 2.02 -13.97 7.41
N LEU A 69 1.50 -12.83 7.00
CA LEU A 69 1.40 -12.49 5.58
C LEU A 69 2.76 -12.32 4.92
N ASP A 70 3.63 -11.59 5.56
CA ASP A 70 4.98 -11.35 5.04
C ASP A 70 6.00 -11.29 6.18
N PRO A 71 6.55 -12.45 6.58
CA PRO A 71 7.54 -12.50 7.65
C PRO A 71 8.88 -11.85 7.26
N VAL A 72 9.01 -11.42 6.00
CA VAL A 72 10.28 -10.87 5.46
C VAL A 72 10.23 -9.34 5.38
N ALA A 73 9.06 -8.74 5.37
CA ALA A 73 8.86 -7.31 5.16
C ALA A 73 9.07 -6.49 6.43
N ASN A 74 10.23 -6.58 7.06
CA ASN A 74 10.47 -5.89 8.31
C ASN A 74 11.67 -4.93 8.24
N THR A 75 11.40 -3.70 7.80
CA THR A 75 12.40 -2.62 7.87
C THR A 75 12.36 -1.94 9.24
N LEU A 76 11.16 -1.73 9.78
CA LEU A 76 10.95 -1.17 11.11
C LEU A 76 10.85 -2.31 12.14
N ASP A 77 11.93 -2.59 12.84
CA ASP A 77 11.97 -3.60 13.88
C ASP A 77 11.40 -3.06 15.20
N LEU A 78 10.31 -3.67 15.65
CA LEU A 78 9.61 -3.31 16.89
C LEU A 78 9.67 -4.42 17.95
N ARG A 79 10.64 -5.36 17.86
CA ARG A 79 10.88 -6.35 18.93
C ARG A 79 11.11 -5.67 20.26
N GLU A 80 11.89 -4.62 20.24
CA GLU A 80 12.05 -3.72 21.36
C GLU A 80 11.18 -2.48 21.17
N ARG A 81 10.75 -1.91 22.31
CA ARG A 81 9.96 -0.68 22.30
C ARG A 81 10.65 0.42 21.48
N PHE A 82 9.91 1.04 20.58
CA PHE A 82 10.38 2.23 19.88
C PHE A 82 10.39 3.42 20.84
N THR A 83 11.59 3.92 21.15
CA THR A 83 11.78 4.95 22.17
C THR A 83 11.94 6.34 21.57
N PRO A 84 11.74 7.43 22.35
CA PRO A 84 12.06 8.79 21.88
C PRO A 84 13.53 8.96 21.43
N ALA A 85 14.46 8.15 21.96
CA ALA A 85 15.85 8.18 21.51
C ALA A 85 16.00 7.61 20.10
N ARG A 86 15.37 6.46 19.83
CA ARG A 86 15.31 5.88 18.47
C ARG A 86 14.65 6.85 17.49
N ALA A 87 13.52 7.46 17.86
CA ALA A 87 12.84 8.45 17.04
C ALA A 87 13.73 9.65 16.68
N ARG A 88 14.48 10.18 17.66
CA ARG A 88 15.45 11.28 17.38
C ARG A 88 16.52 10.87 16.40
N ARG A 89 17.06 9.66 16.52
CA ARG A 89 18.06 9.11 15.58
C ARG A 89 17.50 9.03 14.16
N VAL A 90 16.33 8.45 13.97
CA VAL A 90 15.67 8.34 12.66
C VAL A 90 15.36 9.72 12.08
N LYS A 91 14.83 10.66 12.88
CA LYS A 91 14.56 12.03 12.42
C LYS A 91 15.84 12.78 12.03
N ALA A 92 16.96 12.53 12.73
CA ALA A 92 18.25 13.09 12.33
C ALA A 92 18.71 12.52 10.98
N ALA A 93 18.51 11.23 10.73
CA ALA A 93 18.80 10.62 9.44
C ALA A 93 17.88 11.16 8.32
N MET A 94 16.58 11.36 8.59
CA MET A 94 15.66 12.03 7.65
C MET A 94 16.14 13.43 7.30
N THR A 95 16.57 14.20 8.30
CA THR A 95 17.08 15.56 8.08
C THR A 95 18.36 15.56 7.27
N SER A 96 19.31 14.66 7.57
CA SER A 96 20.60 14.59 6.89
C SER A 96 20.50 14.10 5.44
N THR A 97 19.53 13.23 5.15
CA THR A 97 19.29 12.69 3.82
C THR A 97 18.34 13.56 2.97
N GLY A 98 17.50 14.35 3.60
CA GLY A 98 16.41 15.06 2.95
C GLY A 98 15.26 14.15 2.50
N VAL A 99 15.23 12.91 2.96
CA VAL A 99 14.19 11.92 2.64
C VAL A 99 13.24 11.81 3.81
N GLY A 100 11.93 12.00 3.57
CA GLY A 100 10.89 11.90 4.59
C GLY A 100 10.35 10.48 4.76
N LEU A 101 9.39 10.34 5.67
CA LEU A 101 8.53 9.16 5.77
C LEU A 101 7.09 9.56 5.42
N SER A 102 6.42 8.76 4.58
CA SER A 102 5.00 9.01 4.22
C SER A 102 4.05 8.44 5.26
N ASP A 103 4.26 7.19 5.61
CA ASP A 103 3.52 6.40 6.57
C ASP A 103 4.33 5.15 6.96
N LEU A 104 3.84 4.43 7.97
CA LEU A 104 4.37 3.11 8.32
C LEU A 104 3.43 2.04 7.77
N GLY A 105 3.99 1.00 7.15
CA GLY A 105 3.21 -0.10 6.58
C GLY A 105 3.15 -1.30 7.52
N TYR A 106 1.93 -1.78 7.86
CA TYR A 106 1.72 -3.06 8.51
C TYR A 106 0.61 -3.81 7.79
N PHE A 107 1.01 -4.70 6.89
CA PHE A 107 0.11 -5.42 6.00
C PHE A 107 -0.19 -6.81 6.57
N ASP A 108 -1.24 -6.91 7.38
CA ASP A 108 -1.62 -8.17 8.01
C ASP A 108 -3.15 -8.28 8.18
N ASN A 109 -3.63 -9.50 8.46
CA ASN A 109 -5.05 -9.77 8.72
C ASN A 109 -5.42 -9.41 10.17
N LEU A 110 -6.05 -8.26 10.35
CA LEU A 110 -6.46 -7.76 11.66
C LEU A 110 -7.84 -8.29 12.12
N LEU A 111 -8.53 -9.04 11.26
CA LEU A 111 -9.77 -9.75 11.58
C LEU A 111 -9.57 -11.27 11.63
N HIS A 112 -8.36 -11.73 11.91
CA HIS A 112 -8.07 -13.17 11.98
C HIS A 112 -9.05 -13.90 12.90
N HIS A 113 -9.53 -15.08 12.46
CA HIS A 113 -10.55 -15.85 13.19
C HIS A 113 -10.09 -16.31 14.57
N ASP A 114 -8.83 -16.73 14.69
CA ASP A 114 -8.26 -17.08 15.98
C ASP A 114 -8.03 -15.85 16.85
N GLN A 115 -8.62 -15.88 18.05
CA GLN A 115 -8.62 -14.73 18.96
C GLN A 115 -7.21 -14.39 19.46
N LYS A 116 -6.38 -15.40 19.75
CA LYS A 116 -5.03 -15.19 20.28
C LYS A 116 -4.13 -14.56 19.20
N THR A 117 -4.18 -15.11 18.00
CA THR A 117 -3.47 -14.58 16.82
C THR A 117 -3.90 -13.13 16.54
N ARG A 118 -5.21 -12.87 16.55
CA ARG A 118 -5.74 -11.52 16.35
C ARG A 118 -5.25 -10.55 17.42
N ALA A 119 -5.27 -10.95 18.69
CA ALA A 119 -4.78 -10.10 19.79
C ALA A 119 -3.30 -9.75 19.62
N THR A 120 -2.44 -10.73 19.28
CA THR A 120 -1.02 -10.50 19.01
C THR A 120 -0.81 -9.49 17.88
N LYS A 121 -1.59 -9.60 16.79
CA LYS A 121 -1.51 -8.66 15.67
C LYS A 121 -1.98 -7.25 16.06
N HIS A 122 -3.02 -7.15 16.88
CA HIS A 122 -3.48 -5.86 17.41
C HIS A 122 -2.44 -5.22 18.33
N ASP A 123 -1.84 -5.98 19.22
CA ASP A 123 -0.78 -5.47 20.12
C ASP A 123 0.43 -4.99 19.30
N PHE A 124 0.77 -5.68 18.22
CA PHE A 124 1.83 -5.21 17.32
C PHE A 124 1.44 -3.92 16.61
N LEU A 125 0.20 -3.81 16.11
CA LEU A 125 -0.28 -2.56 15.51
C LEU A 125 -0.22 -1.38 16.49
N MET A 126 -0.49 -1.60 17.78
CA MET A 126 -0.32 -0.55 18.80
C MET A 126 1.13 -0.06 18.86
N ARG A 127 2.11 -0.98 18.78
CA ARG A 127 3.54 -0.61 18.69
C ARG A 127 3.86 0.20 17.44
N VAL A 128 3.25 -0.14 16.30
CA VAL A 128 3.38 0.63 15.06
C VAL A 128 2.80 2.04 15.20
N PHE A 129 1.63 2.17 15.81
CA PHE A 129 1.03 3.48 16.10
C PHE A 129 1.90 4.33 17.02
N ASP A 130 2.46 3.75 18.08
CA ASP A 130 3.36 4.47 18.97
C ASP A 130 4.63 4.94 18.25
N ALA A 131 5.19 4.11 17.36
CA ALA A 131 6.34 4.47 16.54
C ALA A 131 5.98 5.60 15.55
N ALA A 132 4.83 5.52 14.87
CA ALA A 132 4.36 6.56 13.96
C ALA A 132 4.20 7.90 14.66
N ALA A 133 3.58 7.92 15.84
CA ALA A 133 3.41 9.14 16.63
C ALA A 133 4.77 9.74 17.05
N LEU A 134 5.73 8.92 17.50
CA LEU A 134 7.08 9.37 17.86
C LEU A 134 7.88 9.90 16.67
N LEU A 135 7.67 9.33 15.48
CA LEU A 135 8.27 9.77 14.24
C LEU A 135 7.56 10.99 13.62
N GLU A 136 6.43 11.40 14.18
CA GLU A 136 5.58 12.49 13.64
C GLU A 136 5.06 12.17 12.23
N VAL A 137 4.85 10.88 11.98
CA VAL A 137 4.20 10.36 10.76
C VAL A 137 2.72 10.25 11.06
N ASN A 138 1.87 10.82 10.21
CA ASN A 138 0.45 10.99 10.50
C ASN A 138 -0.44 9.83 10.02
N ALA A 139 0.15 8.78 9.45
CA ALA A 139 -0.61 7.66 8.94
C ALA A 139 0.10 6.31 9.13
N VAL A 140 -0.71 5.27 9.24
CA VAL A 140 -0.29 3.87 9.10
C VAL A 140 -1.08 3.25 7.96
N CYS A 141 -0.42 2.49 7.09
CA CYS A 141 -1.01 1.77 5.98
C CYS A 141 -1.06 0.27 6.27
N GLY A 142 -2.11 -0.41 5.82
CA GLY A 142 -2.22 -1.86 5.99
C GLY A 142 -3.57 -2.41 5.58
N PHE A 143 -3.87 -3.64 5.98
CA PHE A 143 -5.13 -4.30 5.66
C PHE A 143 -6.15 -4.23 6.80
N VAL A 144 -7.43 -4.40 6.47
CA VAL A 144 -8.44 -4.80 7.44
C VAL A 144 -8.36 -6.30 7.67
N GLY A 145 -8.25 -7.05 6.59
CA GLY A 145 -8.31 -8.49 6.59
C GLY A 145 -9.75 -9.02 6.59
N ARG A 146 -9.90 -10.29 6.97
CA ARG A 146 -11.19 -10.99 7.03
C ARG A 146 -11.13 -12.19 7.97
N ASN A 147 -12.20 -12.45 8.64
CA ASN A 147 -12.47 -13.75 9.25
C ASN A 147 -13.06 -14.68 8.17
N GLN A 148 -12.25 -15.62 7.67
CA GLN A 148 -12.64 -16.52 6.58
C GLN A 148 -13.76 -17.50 6.96
N GLN A 149 -13.98 -17.73 8.24
CA GLN A 149 -15.02 -18.63 8.74
C GLN A 149 -16.40 -17.97 8.79
N ARG A 150 -16.50 -16.68 8.42
CA ARG A 150 -17.72 -15.89 8.51
C ARG A 150 -18.17 -15.31 7.18
N SER A 151 -19.47 -15.09 7.05
CA SER A 151 -20.06 -14.36 5.92
C SER A 151 -19.59 -12.90 5.90
N MET A 152 -19.84 -12.19 4.80
CA MET A 152 -19.51 -10.76 4.70
C MET A 152 -20.24 -9.93 5.77
N ASP A 153 -21.54 -10.17 5.98
CA ASP A 153 -22.34 -9.46 7.00
C ASP A 153 -21.77 -9.67 8.41
N GLN A 154 -21.34 -10.89 8.71
CA GLN A 154 -20.69 -11.20 9.98
C GLN A 154 -19.32 -10.54 10.10
N ASN A 155 -18.59 -10.39 9.00
CA ASN A 155 -17.33 -9.67 8.97
C ASN A 155 -17.50 -8.15 9.19
N LEU A 156 -18.61 -7.56 8.76
CA LEU A 156 -18.94 -6.17 9.11
C LEU A 156 -19.15 -5.99 10.62
N ILE A 157 -19.75 -6.99 11.28
CA ILE A 157 -19.89 -7.01 12.74
C ILE A 157 -18.52 -7.17 13.40
N ASP A 158 -17.67 -8.07 12.89
CA ASP A 158 -16.30 -8.25 13.38
C ASP A 158 -15.47 -6.97 13.21
N PHE A 159 -15.64 -6.26 12.09
CA PHE A 159 -15.02 -4.96 11.88
C PHE A 159 -15.45 -3.94 12.95
N GLU A 160 -16.75 -3.82 13.20
CA GLU A 160 -17.26 -2.93 14.24
C GLU A 160 -16.69 -3.27 15.62
N GLN A 161 -16.62 -4.56 15.96
CA GLN A 161 -16.16 -5.03 17.26
C GLN A 161 -14.65 -4.96 17.45
N HIS A 162 -13.85 -5.26 16.40
CA HIS A 162 -12.43 -5.50 16.54
C HIS A 162 -11.57 -4.45 15.85
N PHE A 163 -12.02 -3.84 14.76
CA PHE A 163 -11.24 -2.86 14.02
C PHE A 163 -11.54 -1.42 14.46
N VAL A 164 -12.78 -1.08 14.78
CA VAL A 164 -13.13 0.25 15.29
C VAL A 164 -12.34 0.63 16.53
N PRO A 165 -12.08 -0.26 17.52
CA PRO A 165 -11.18 0.06 18.64
C PRO A 165 -9.76 0.45 18.22
N LEU A 166 -9.23 -0.15 17.14
CA LEU A 166 -7.93 0.20 16.58
C LEU A 166 -7.93 1.63 16.00
N LEU A 167 -9.02 1.99 15.30
CA LEU A 167 -9.18 3.36 14.79
C LEU A 167 -9.33 4.40 15.91
N LYS A 168 -9.94 4.04 17.04
CA LYS A 168 -9.96 4.90 18.23
C LYS A 168 -8.56 5.12 18.77
N ALA A 169 -7.77 4.04 18.87
CA ALA A 169 -6.38 4.13 19.30
C ALA A 169 -5.50 4.95 18.32
N ALA A 170 -5.77 4.88 17.02
CA ALA A 170 -5.15 5.76 16.03
C ALA A 170 -5.55 7.23 16.24
N LYS A 171 -6.85 7.50 16.47
CA LYS A 171 -7.37 8.84 16.76
C LYS A 171 -6.70 9.46 17.97
N ASP A 172 -6.55 8.71 19.07
CA ASP A 172 -5.91 9.19 20.30
C ASP A 172 -4.45 9.61 20.07
N ARG A 173 -3.83 9.15 18.99
CA ARG A 173 -2.45 9.49 18.59
C ARG A 173 -2.38 10.47 17.43
N GLY A 174 -3.51 10.99 16.97
CA GLY A 174 -3.57 11.91 15.80
C GLY A 174 -3.26 11.24 14.47
N LEU A 175 -3.47 9.92 14.36
CA LEU A 175 -3.15 9.12 13.19
C LEU A 175 -4.38 8.82 12.35
N THR A 176 -4.17 8.62 11.06
CA THR A 176 -5.10 7.95 10.15
C THR A 176 -4.63 6.53 9.85
N TYR A 177 -5.56 5.62 9.60
CA TYR A 177 -5.28 4.28 9.09
C TYR A 177 -5.71 4.22 7.63
N ARG A 178 -4.75 3.99 6.73
CA ARG A 178 -4.96 3.89 5.30
C ARG A 178 -5.03 2.42 4.91
N VAL A 179 -6.22 1.99 4.53
CA VAL A 179 -6.45 0.59 4.14
C VAL A 179 -6.07 0.40 2.68
N GLU A 180 -5.11 -0.45 2.42
CA GLU A 180 -4.86 -0.94 1.07
C GLU A 180 -5.95 -1.93 0.67
N GLN A 181 -6.51 -1.76 -0.54
CA GLN A 181 -7.65 -2.54 -1.01
C GLN A 181 -7.24 -3.87 -1.66
N CYS A 182 -6.05 -4.38 -1.38
CA CYS A 182 -5.64 -5.69 -1.89
C CYS A 182 -6.73 -6.73 -1.63
N PRO A 183 -7.26 -7.41 -2.66
CA PRO A 183 -8.36 -8.36 -2.49
C PRO A 183 -7.95 -9.60 -1.72
N MET A 184 -6.67 -9.93 -1.68
CA MET A 184 -6.12 -11.14 -1.06
C MET A 184 -7.01 -12.34 -1.40
N PRO A 185 -7.04 -12.79 -2.66
CA PRO A 185 -8.03 -13.74 -3.14
C PRO A 185 -8.01 -15.03 -2.33
N GLY A 186 -9.14 -15.31 -1.69
CA GLY A 186 -9.31 -16.48 -0.82
C GLY A 186 -9.63 -17.75 -1.58
N TRP A 187 -8.81 -18.10 -2.53
CA TRP A 187 -8.97 -19.33 -3.32
C TRP A 187 -8.61 -20.60 -2.57
N THR A 188 -7.93 -20.44 -1.45
CA THR A 188 -7.46 -21.55 -0.68
C THR A 188 -8.40 -21.83 0.48
N THR A 189 -8.51 -23.07 0.83
CA THR A 189 -9.18 -23.52 2.05
C THR A 189 -8.29 -23.40 3.29
N SER A 190 -7.07 -22.89 3.12
CA SER A 190 -6.13 -22.70 4.20
C SER A 190 -6.49 -21.46 5.01
N ASP A 191 -6.52 -21.61 6.32
CA ASP A 191 -6.74 -20.50 7.26
C ASP A 191 -5.66 -19.40 7.20
N ASN A 192 -4.55 -19.69 6.51
CA ASN A 192 -3.42 -18.77 6.33
C ASN A 192 -3.69 -17.72 5.25
N TRP A 193 -4.63 -17.99 4.33
CA TRP A 193 -5.02 -17.08 3.27
C TRP A 193 -6.28 -16.37 3.66
N HIS A 194 -6.20 -15.07 3.69
CA HIS A 194 -7.34 -14.24 4.01
C HIS A 194 -7.67 -13.31 2.86
N ASN A 195 -8.95 -13.04 2.71
CA ASN A 195 -9.40 -11.93 1.90
C ASN A 195 -9.37 -10.67 2.74
N ASN A 196 -9.29 -9.55 2.08
CA ASN A 196 -9.51 -8.25 2.71
C ASN A 196 -10.94 -7.81 2.40
N ILE A 197 -11.74 -7.48 3.42
CA ILE A 197 -13.13 -7.04 3.20
C ILE A 197 -13.21 -5.66 2.55
N ALA A 198 -12.13 -4.87 2.61
CA ALA A 198 -12.05 -3.53 2.01
C ALA A 198 -11.58 -3.56 0.54
N TYR A 199 -12.11 -4.45 -0.28
CA TYR A 199 -11.62 -4.70 -1.65
C TYR A 199 -12.34 -3.89 -2.74
N SER A 200 -13.42 -3.20 -2.43
CA SER A 200 -14.22 -2.48 -3.43
C SER A 200 -14.79 -1.17 -2.89
N PRO A 201 -15.13 -0.20 -3.78
CA PRO A 201 -15.67 1.10 -3.35
C PRO A 201 -16.92 0.99 -2.49
N GLY A 202 -17.82 0.08 -2.83
CA GLY A 202 -19.04 -0.15 -2.02
C GLY A 202 -18.71 -0.67 -0.62
N ALA A 203 -17.72 -1.55 -0.49
CA ALA A 203 -17.24 -2.01 0.80
C ALA A 203 -16.58 -0.87 1.60
N TRP A 204 -15.77 -0.02 0.96
CA TRP A 204 -15.13 1.12 1.64
C TRP A 204 -16.17 2.07 2.25
N ILE A 205 -17.23 2.39 1.49
CA ILE A 205 -18.33 3.24 1.98
C ILE A 205 -19.06 2.58 3.14
N ALA A 206 -19.34 1.28 3.05
CA ALA A 206 -20.00 0.54 4.13
C ALA A 206 -19.16 0.53 5.42
N LEU A 207 -17.86 0.27 5.31
CA LEU A 207 -16.94 0.30 6.44
C LEU A 207 -16.80 1.72 7.02
N HIS A 208 -16.71 2.73 6.17
CA HIS A 208 -16.61 4.12 6.62
C HIS A 208 -17.88 4.55 7.37
N ARG A 209 -19.08 4.16 6.93
CA ARG A 209 -20.33 4.45 7.65
C ARG A 209 -20.34 3.85 9.06
N ILE A 210 -19.74 2.66 9.23
CA ILE A 210 -19.54 2.09 10.57
C ILE A 210 -18.57 2.98 11.36
N CYS A 211 -17.47 3.43 10.76
CA CYS A 211 -16.51 4.32 11.42
C CYS A 211 -17.14 5.66 11.83
N GLU A 212 -17.98 6.27 10.97
CA GLU A 212 -18.71 7.51 11.28
C GLU A 212 -19.62 7.34 12.50
N LYS A 213 -20.39 6.25 12.54
CA LYS A 213 -21.26 5.91 13.68
C LYS A 213 -20.51 5.88 15.01
N HIS A 214 -19.23 5.55 15.00
CA HIS A 214 -18.36 5.49 16.17
C HIS A 214 -17.43 6.71 16.34
N GLY A 215 -17.59 7.75 15.52
CA GLY A 215 -16.82 8.98 15.61
C GLY A 215 -15.34 8.83 15.21
N VAL A 216 -15.03 7.84 14.37
CA VAL A 216 -13.68 7.56 13.83
C VAL A 216 -13.62 7.56 12.30
N GLY A 217 -14.58 8.20 11.63
CA GLY A 217 -14.62 8.30 10.18
C GLY A 217 -13.39 8.98 9.59
N ASP A 218 -12.82 9.97 10.28
CA ASP A 218 -11.62 10.68 9.84
C ASP A 218 -10.35 9.81 9.89
N GLN A 219 -10.36 8.77 10.69
CA GLN A 219 -9.23 7.85 10.84
C GLN A 219 -9.21 6.75 9.77
N PHE A 220 -10.30 6.54 9.05
CA PHE A 220 -10.40 5.51 8.00
C PHE A 220 -10.20 6.14 6.63
N ARG A 221 -9.17 5.73 5.93
CA ARG A 221 -8.86 6.12 4.53
C ARG A 221 -8.45 4.90 3.73
N ILE A 222 -8.43 5.05 2.43
CA ILE A 222 -7.99 4.04 1.47
C ILE A 222 -6.63 4.45 0.90
N HIS A 223 -5.71 3.53 0.90
CA HIS A 223 -4.47 3.59 0.14
C HIS A 223 -4.70 2.82 -1.16
N TYR A 224 -4.96 3.55 -2.23
CA TYR A 224 -5.42 2.96 -3.48
C TYR A 224 -4.27 2.39 -4.30
N ASP A 225 -4.37 1.11 -4.67
CA ASP A 225 -3.47 0.42 -5.58
C ASP A 225 -4.22 -0.01 -6.84
N PRO A 226 -3.95 0.60 -8.00
CA PRO A 226 -4.66 0.25 -9.24
C PRO A 226 -4.41 -1.18 -9.70
N SER A 227 -3.28 -1.81 -9.33
CA SER A 227 -3.00 -3.19 -9.71
C SER A 227 -4.06 -4.16 -9.16
N HIS A 228 -4.51 -3.93 -7.94
CA HIS A 228 -5.54 -4.74 -7.30
C HIS A 228 -6.93 -4.54 -7.92
N ALA A 229 -7.24 -3.30 -8.30
CA ALA A 229 -8.50 -3.00 -9.00
C ALA A 229 -8.58 -3.73 -10.35
N ILE A 230 -7.50 -3.69 -11.12
CA ILE A 230 -7.40 -4.37 -12.42
C ILE A 230 -7.63 -5.88 -12.29
N LEU A 231 -7.06 -6.52 -11.26
CA LEU A 231 -7.24 -7.95 -11.01
C LEU A 231 -8.72 -8.33 -10.79
N MET A 232 -9.51 -7.38 -10.31
CA MET A 232 -10.94 -7.55 -10.09
C MET A 232 -11.79 -7.04 -11.27
N GLY A 233 -11.17 -6.66 -12.38
CA GLY A 233 -11.87 -6.10 -13.54
C GLY A 233 -12.47 -4.71 -13.28
N GLN A 234 -11.94 -3.99 -12.30
CA GLN A 234 -12.39 -2.64 -11.94
C GLN A 234 -11.55 -1.58 -12.68
N ASP A 235 -12.19 -0.52 -13.10
CA ASP A 235 -11.57 0.62 -13.75
C ASP A 235 -11.38 1.79 -12.77
N THR A 236 -10.16 2.34 -12.71
CA THR A 236 -9.80 3.40 -11.78
C THR A 236 -10.66 4.66 -11.92
N ARG A 237 -10.87 5.13 -13.15
CA ARG A 237 -11.68 6.33 -13.40
C ARG A 237 -13.12 6.13 -12.95
N SER A 238 -13.69 4.97 -13.24
CA SER A 238 -15.05 4.62 -12.80
C SER A 238 -15.16 4.52 -11.28
N ILE A 239 -14.15 3.99 -10.60
CA ILE A 239 -14.08 3.97 -9.13
C ILE A 239 -14.10 5.40 -8.57
N PHE A 240 -13.22 6.27 -9.09
CA PHE A 240 -13.12 7.64 -8.58
C PHE A 240 -14.37 8.46 -8.89
N GLN A 241 -14.98 8.25 -10.07
CA GLN A 241 -16.24 8.88 -10.42
C GLN A 241 -17.36 8.44 -9.46
N TYR A 242 -17.48 7.13 -9.20
CA TYR A 242 -18.44 6.61 -8.25
C TYR A 242 -18.25 7.20 -6.85
N LEU A 243 -17.03 7.24 -6.35
CA LEU A 243 -16.73 7.85 -5.04
C LEU A 243 -17.08 9.34 -5.00
N LYS A 244 -16.84 10.07 -6.10
CA LYS A 244 -17.22 11.48 -6.22
C LYS A 244 -18.72 11.65 -6.19
N ASP A 245 -19.45 10.87 -6.98
CA ASP A 245 -20.92 10.96 -7.11
C ASP A 245 -21.61 10.61 -5.78
N GLU A 246 -21.07 9.64 -5.05
CA GLU A 246 -21.54 9.27 -3.71
C GLU A 246 -21.08 10.23 -2.60
N GLY A 247 -20.19 11.19 -2.91
CA GLY A 247 -19.63 12.13 -1.93
C GLY A 247 -18.53 11.56 -1.04
N TYR A 248 -17.93 10.44 -1.43
CA TYR A 248 -16.89 9.74 -0.67
C TYR A 248 -15.50 9.82 -1.28
N GLY A 249 -15.23 10.73 -2.24
CA GLY A 249 -13.93 10.91 -2.85
C GLY A 249 -12.79 11.16 -1.85
N PHE A 250 -13.10 11.72 -0.68
CA PHE A 250 -12.17 11.98 0.41
C PHE A 250 -11.61 10.69 1.07
N LEU A 251 -12.20 9.52 0.79
CA LEU A 251 -11.69 8.26 1.31
C LEU A 251 -10.29 7.93 0.76
N ILE A 252 -9.97 8.39 -0.44
CA ILE A 252 -8.64 8.12 -1.00
C ILE A 252 -7.61 9.00 -0.28
N GLY A 253 -6.71 8.38 0.46
CA GLY A 253 -5.69 9.05 1.28
C GLY A 253 -4.25 8.90 0.78
N GLY A 254 -4.02 8.09 -0.23
CA GLY A 254 -2.71 7.84 -0.83
C GLY A 254 -2.76 6.80 -1.92
N PHE A 255 -1.64 6.59 -2.61
CA PHE A 255 -1.55 5.68 -3.74
C PHE A 255 -0.31 4.81 -3.66
N HIS A 256 -0.49 3.49 -3.81
CA HIS A 256 0.57 2.64 -4.32
C HIS A 256 0.62 2.75 -5.86
N VAL A 257 1.82 2.70 -6.39
CA VAL A 257 2.08 2.73 -7.83
C VAL A 257 2.72 1.41 -8.19
N LYS A 258 1.88 0.50 -8.65
CA LYS A 258 2.26 -0.85 -9.03
C LYS A 258 1.48 -1.24 -10.30
N GLY A 259 2.18 -1.74 -11.30
CA GLY A 259 1.57 -2.37 -12.47
C GLY A 259 1.17 -3.81 -12.16
N GLN A 260 0.32 -4.38 -13.00
CA GLN A 260 -0.08 -5.78 -12.90
C GLN A 260 -0.19 -6.40 -14.30
N VAL A 261 0.37 -7.58 -14.46
CA VAL A 261 0.12 -8.40 -15.64
C VAL A 261 -1.11 -9.27 -15.40
N ILE A 262 -2.03 -9.27 -16.34
CA ILE A 262 -3.20 -10.15 -16.26
C ILE A 262 -2.88 -11.44 -17.00
N ASP A 263 -2.93 -12.55 -16.28
CA ASP A 263 -2.90 -13.87 -16.87
C ASP A 263 -4.28 -14.24 -17.45
N SER A 264 -4.40 -14.17 -18.76
CA SER A 264 -5.64 -14.51 -19.46
C SER A 264 -6.05 -15.96 -19.28
N LYS A 265 -5.09 -16.87 -19.08
CA LYS A 265 -5.38 -18.28 -18.78
C LYS A 265 -6.00 -18.42 -17.38
N GLY A 266 -5.43 -17.72 -16.38
CA GLY A 266 -5.99 -17.67 -15.04
C GLY A 266 -7.41 -17.10 -15.04
N VAL A 267 -7.64 -16.00 -15.75
CA VAL A 267 -9.00 -15.42 -15.91
C VAL A 267 -9.97 -16.43 -16.53
N SER A 268 -9.57 -17.11 -17.61
CA SER A 268 -10.43 -18.07 -18.31
C SER A 268 -10.72 -19.31 -17.48
N THR A 269 -9.77 -19.73 -16.63
CA THR A 269 -9.88 -20.98 -15.88
C THR A 269 -10.53 -20.77 -14.51
N TRP A 270 -10.20 -19.65 -13.85
CA TRP A 270 -10.49 -19.42 -12.45
C TRP A 270 -11.30 -18.15 -12.16
N GLY A 271 -11.54 -17.33 -13.17
CA GLY A 271 -12.22 -16.04 -13.05
C GLY A 271 -11.37 -14.93 -12.42
N TYR A 272 -10.07 -15.17 -12.29
CA TYR A 272 -9.13 -14.22 -11.74
C TYR A 272 -7.77 -14.38 -12.42
N GLY A 273 -7.12 -13.32 -12.80
CA GLY A 273 -5.89 -13.32 -13.57
C GLY A 273 -4.70 -12.66 -12.89
N GLY A 274 -4.62 -12.78 -11.58
CA GLY A 274 -3.54 -12.18 -10.80
C GLY A 274 -2.32 -13.08 -10.63
N GLN A 275 -1.36 -12.57 -9.90
CA GLN A 275 -0.07 -13.21 -9.60
C GLN A 275 -0.18 -14.62 -9.03
N THR A 276 -1.28 -14.88 -8.32
CA THR A 276 -1.52 -16.16 -7.62
C THR A 276 -2.04 -17.26 -8.52
N MET A 277 -2.34 -16.94 -9.79
CA MET A 277 -3.23 -17.75 -10.62
C MET A 277 -2.55 -18.74 -11.53
N GLU A 278 -1.28 -18.61 -11.74
CA GLU A 278 -0.64 -19.35 -12.81
C GLU A 278 -0.35 -20.81 -12.45
N ARG A 279 -0.51 -21.18 -11.19
CA ARG A 279 -0.15 -22.53 -10.81
C ARG A 279 -1.19 -23.13 -9.92
N GLY A 280 -1.72 -24.23 -10.34
CA GLY A 280 -2.63 -25.08 -9.58
C GLY A 280 -2.16 -25.43 -8.16
N ASP A 281 -0.93 -25.10 -7.82
CA ASP A 281 -0.38 -25.21 -6.47
C ASP A 281 -1.07 -24.28 -5.47
N TRP A 282 -1.69 -23.19 -5.97
CA TRP A 282 -2.43 -22.22 -5.16
C TRP A 282 -3.93 -22.31 -5.31
N ILE A 283 -4.35 -22.68 -6.48
CA ILE A 283 -5.75 -22.69 -6.87
C ILE A 283 -6.20 -24.14 -6.98
N GLY A 284 -7.14 -24.50 -6.12
CA GLY A 284 -7.66 -25.84 -6.06
C GLY A 284 -6.69 -26.86 -5.44
N GLY A 285 -5.48 -26.44 -5.10
CA GLY A 285 -4.58 -27.21 -4.24
C GLY A 285 -4.68 -26.67 -2.83
N THR A 286 -4.84 -27.53 -1.87
CA THR A 286 -4.57 -27.15 -0.48
C THR A 286 -3.13 -26.69 -0.43
N PRO A 287 -2.83 -25.41 -0.07
CA PRO A 287 -1.45 -25.04 0.14
C PRO A 287 -0.87 -26.04 1.12
N SER A 288 0.21 -26.66 0.75
CA SER A 288 0.89 -27.52 1.69
C SER A 288 1.23 -26.68 2.91
N ASN A 289 0.88 -27.17 4.08
CA ASN A 289 1.20 -26.52 5.35
C ASN A 289 2.71 -26.49 5.64
N ARG A 290 3.54 -26.84 4.65
CA ARG A 290 4.99 -26.81 4.78
C ARG A 290 5.51 -25.43 4.37
N PRO A 291 6.22 -24.72 5.26
CA PRO A 291 6.76 -23.39 4.98
C PRO A 291 7.61 -23.32 3.70
N ALA A 292 8.31 -24.42 3.37
CA ALA A 292 9.10 -24.52 2.15
C ALA A 292 8.26 -24.52 0.88
N ASP A 293 7.07 -25.11 0.89
CA ASP A 293 6.21 -25.20 -0.28
C ASP A 293 5.46 -23.86 -0.48
N GLN A 294 5.07 -23.21 0.61
CA GLN A 294 4.50 -21.87 0.56
C GLN A 294 5.54 -20.86 0.06
N LEU A 295 6.78 -20.95 0.54
CA LEU A 295 7.88 -20.13 0.06
C LEU A 295 8.17 -20.39 -1.43
N ASN A 296 8.08 -21.64 -1.88
CA ASN A 296 8.27 -21.97 -3.29
C ASN A 296 7.09 -21.53 -4.15
N ALA A 297 5.87 -21.61 -3.64
CA ALA A 297 4.70 -21.07 -4.30
C ALA A 297 4.81 -19.54 -4.44
N TRP A 298 5.19 -18.84 -3.36
CA TRP A 298 5.41 -17.41 -3.38
C TRP A 298 6.57 -17.00 -4.30
N LYS A 299 7.70 -17.71 -4.28
CA LYS A 299 8.81 -17.51 -5.23
C LYS A 299 8.38 -17.72 -6.68
N LYS A 300 7.56 -18.71 -6.94
CA LYS A 300 7.01 -18.96 -8.26
C LYS A 300 6.08 -17.83 -8.70
N GLN A 301 5.24 -17.37 -7.81
CA GLN A 301 4.30 -16.27 -8.02
C GLN A 301 5.00 -14.99 -8.48
N VAL A 302 6.07 -14.62 -7.81
CA VAL A 302 6.82 -13.41 -8.13
C VAL A 302 7.70 -13.60 -9.38
N VAL A 303 8.23 -14.81 -9.60
CA VAL A 303 8.93 -15.17 -10.85
C VAL A 303 8.01 -15.06 -12.06
N LEU A 304 6.71 -15.26 -11.89
CA LEU A 304 5.73 -15.19 -12.97
C LEU A 304 5.45 -13.76 -13.43
N CYS A 305 5.38 -12.81 -12.51
CA CYS A 305 5.31 -11.41 -12.87
C CYS A 305 6.50 -10.98 -13.74
N GLU A 306 7.69 -11.54 -13.51
CA GLU A 306 8.88 -11.34 -14.36
C GLU A 306 8.80 -12.13 -15.68
N HIS A 307 8.24 -13.33 -15.68
CA HIS A 307 8.22 -14.19 -16.86
C HIS A 307 7.22 -13.78 -17.93
N GLU A 308 6.15 -13.10 -17.53
CA GLU A 308 5.12 -12.66 -18.45
C GLU A 308 5.39 -11.29 -19.06
N LEU A 309 6.40 -10.59 -18.58
CA LEU A 309 6.89 -9.40 -19.25
C LEU A 309 7.56 -9.81 -20.58
N PRO A 310 7.16 -9.20 -21.73
CA PRO A 310 7.72 -9.56 -23.03
C PRO A 310 9.25 -9.42 -23.04
N GLY A 311 9.95 -10.44 -23.48
CA GLY A 311 11.37 -10.48 -23.84
C GLY A 311 12.33 -9.54 -23.12
N THR A 312 12.54 -8.36 -23.66
CA THR A 312 13.39 -7.30 -23.09
C THR A 312 12.85 -6.71 -21.78
N ALA A 313 11.56 -6.79 -21.55
CA ALA A 313 10.92 -6.26 -20.36
C ALA A 313 11.20 -7.11 -19.09
N ARG A 314 11.68 -8.35 -19.24
CA ARG A 314 12.10 -9.19 -18.10
C ARG A 314 13.24 -8.58 -17.28
N HIS A 315 13.98 -7.67 -17.89
CA HIS A 315 15.13 -7.01 -17.29
C HIS A 315 14.93 -5.50 -17.18
N ASP A 316 13.78 -5.02 -17.65
CA ASP A 316 13.41 -3.60 -17.58
C ASP A 316 12.30 -3.39 -16.55
N PRO A 317 12.67 -2.87 -15.37
CA PRO A 317 11.70 -2.58 -14.31
C PRO A 317 10.67 -1.54 -14.72
N LEU A 318 10.99 -0.69 -15.69
CA LEU A 318 10.02 0.26 -16.23
C LEU A 318 8.89 -0.45 -16.98
N ALA A 319 9.16 -1.58 -17.61
CA ALA A 319 8.13 -2.34 -18.27
C ALA A 319 7.05 -2.86 -17.31
N TYR A 320 7.41 -3.12 -16.07
CA TYR A 320 6.47 -3.51 -15.02
C TYR A 320 5.51 -2.37 -14.66
N LEU A 321 6.03 -1.15 -14.49
CA LEU A 321 5.20 0.03 -14.24
C LEU A 321 4.52 0.55 -15.54
N GLN A 322 5.14 0.36 -16.68
CA GLN A 322 4.59 0.69 -18.00
C GLN A 322 3.62 -0.38 -18.50
N ASN A 323 3.36 -1.40 -17.72
CA ASN A 323 2.40 -2.43 -18.07
C ASN A 323 1.08 -1.79 -18.51
N ARG A 324 0.61 -2.15 -19.70
CA ARG A 324 -0.55 -1.55 -20.37
C ARG A 324 -1.87 -1.78 -19.66
N THR A 325 -1.88 -2.52 -18.57
CA THR A 325 -3.08 -2.74 -17.76
C THR A 325 -3.44 -1.52 -16.92
N VAL A 326 -2.49 -0.61 -16.66
CA VAL A 326 -2.74 0.68 -16.00
C VAL A 326 -2.41 1.80 -16.98
N ASP A 327 -3.40 2.58 -17.36
CA ASP A 327 -3.16 3.88 -17.99
C ASP A 327 -2.79 4.88 -16.87
N TRP A 328 -1.47 5.01 -16.65
CA TRP A 328 -0.95 5.86 -15.57
C TRP A 328 -1.27 7.33 -15.77
N LEU A 329 -1.34 7.79 -17.02
CA LEU A 329 -1.68 9.19 -17.30
C LEU A 329 -3.15 9.44 -16.97
N ASP A 330 -4.05 8.55 -17.40
CA ASP A 330 -5.47 8.66 -17.06
C ASP A 330 -5.71 8.49 -15.56
N HIS A 331 -5.01 7.57 -14.91
CA HIS A 331 -5.05 7.40 -13.46
C HIS A 331 -4.74 8.71 -12.73
N GLN A 332 -3.65 9.39 -13.11
CA GLN A 332 -3.21 10.63 -12.47
C GLN A 332 -4.13 11.83 -12.82
N LEU A 333 -4.68 11.86 -14.02
CA LEU A 333 -5.69 12.83 -14.41
C LEU A 333 -6.99 12.60 -13.64
N ALA A 334 -7.49 11.37 -13.60
CA ALA A 334 -8.70 11.02 -12.86
C ALA A 334 -8.60 11.36 -11.37
N ALA A 335 -7.44 11.10 -10.75
CA ALA A 335 -7.21 11.46 -9.36
C ALA A 335 -7.36 12.99 -9.14
N ARG A 336 -6.81 13.82 -10.03
CA ARG A 336 -6.90 15.29 -9.94
C ARG A 336 -8.29 15.85 -10.27
N GLU A 337 -8.99 15.24 -11.20
CA GLU A 337 -10.31 15.68 -11.67
C GLU A 337 -11.45 15.28 -10.73
N LEU A 338 -11.32 14.12 -10.10
CA LEU A 338 -12.44 13.46 -9.43
C LEU A 338 -12.31 13.40 -7.92
N LEU A 339 -11.10 13.49 -7.37
CA LEU A 339 -10.88 13.37 -5.94
C LEU A 339 -10.53 14.71 -5.28
N PRO A 340 -10.97 14.97 -4.05
CA PRO A 340 -10.63 16.19 -3.28
C PRO A 340 -9.24 16.09 -2.65
N LEU A 341 -8.21 15.88 -3.48
CA LEU A 341 -6.85 15.68 -3.02
C LEU A 341 -6.13 16.99 -2.70
N ASP A 342 -5.37 16.99 -1.62
CA ASP A 342 -4.26 17.91 -1.45
C ASP A 342 -3.04 17.38 -2.21
N VAL A 343 -2.96 17.74 -3.50
CA VAL A 343 -1.96 17.19 -4.43
C VAL A 343 -0.54 17.35 -3.88
N ALA A 344 -0.20 18.49 -3.28
CA ALA A 344 1.14 18.77 -2.76
C ALA A 344 1.52 17.88 -1.55
N ASN A 345 0.53 17.33 -0.86
CA ASN A 345 0.72 16.44 0.28
C ASN A 345 0.29 14.99 -0.02
N THR A 346 -0.07 14.70 -1.26
CA THR A 346 -0.38 13.33 -1.68
C THR A 346 0.90 12.59 -2.05
N HIS A 347 0.97 11.31 -1.67
CA HIS A 347 2.13 10.46 -1.89
C HIS A 347 1.83 9.40 -2.95
N LEU A 348 2.75 9.27 -3.91
CA LEU A 348 2.82 8.19 -4.89
C LEU A 348 3.92 7.22 -4.45
N VAL A 349 3.53 6.11 -3.90
CA VAL A 349 4.43 5.12 -3.32
C VAL A 349 4.72 4.03 -4.34
N VAL A 350 5.91 4.04 -4.92
CA VAL A 350 6.33 2.97 -5.84
C VAL A 350 6.48 1.68 -5.05
N GLU A 351 5.73 0.69 -5.45
CA GLU A 351 5.78 -0.65 -4.89
C GLU A 351 6.29 -1.65 -5.93
N HIS A 352 7.29 -2.42 -5.56
CA HIS A 352 7.80 -3.51 -6.35
C HIS A 352 7.72 -4.80 -5.55
N GLU A 353 7.00 -5.77 -6.09
CA GLU A 353 7.00 -7.15 -5.61
C GLU A 353 7.94 -7.97 -6.48
N TYR A 354 9.20 -8.04 -6.10
CA TYR A 354 10.17 -8.86 -6.81
C TYR A 354 10.39 -10.20 -6.11
N PRO A 355 10.60 -11.28 -6.87
CA PRO A 355 11.15 -12.52 -6.32
C PRO A 355 12.51 -12.31 -5.73
N ALA A 356 13.13 -11.31 -6.22
CA ALA A 356 14.33 -10.74 -5.68
C ALA A 356 14.05 -9.81 -4.48
N ALA A 357 12.91 -9.90 -3.83
CA ALA A 357 12.61 -9.23 -2.55
C ALA A 357 13.70 -9.47 -1.50
N ARG A 358 14.60 -10.37 -1.79
CA ARG A 358 15.76 -10.78 -1.00
C ARG A 358 17.06 -10.31 -1.59
N ILE A 359 17.03 -9.42 -2.58
CA ILE A 359 18.25 -8.82 -3.10
C ILE A 359 18.73 -7.79 -2.07
N GLN A 360 19.82 -8.13 -1.42
CA GLN A 360 20.61 -7.21 -0.58
C GLN A 360 21.55 -6.33 -1.42
N ASP A 361 21.63 -6.60 -2.73
CA ASP A 361 22.54 -5.91 -3.63
C ASP A 361 21.95 -4.57 -4.07
N ARG A 362 22.43 -3.50 -3.46
CA ARG A 362 22.03 -2.12 -3.77
C ARG A 362 22.24 -1.76 -5.22
N GLU A 363 23.32 -2.28 -5.83
CA GLU A 363 23.67 -1.94 -7.23
C GLU A 363 22.68 -2.58 -8.22
N ARG A 364 22.11 -3.73 -7.88
CA ARG A 364 21.05 -4.35 -8.69
C ARG A 364 19.70 -3.65 -8.53
N LEU A 365 19.38 -3.21 -7.32
CA LEU A 365 18.12 -2.50 -7.04
C LEU A 365 18.12 -1.06 -7.59
N ARG A 366 19.28 -0.41 -7.61
CA ARG A 366 19.43 0.99 -7.99
C ARG A 366 18.80 1.34 -9.34
N PRO A 367 19.17 0.72 -10.47
CA PRO A 367 18.61 1.09 -11.78
C PRO A 367 17.11 0.81 -11.85
N ILE A 368 16.64 -0.22 -11.16
CA ILE A 368 15.24 -0.60 -11.09
C ILE A 368 14.42 0.52 -10.45
N LEU A 369 14.79 0.89 -9.23
CA LEU A 369 14.05 1.88 -8.47
C LEU A 369 14.22 3.29 -9.04
N GLN A 370 15.41 3.66 -9.53
CA GLN A 370 15.61 4.94 -10.22
C GLN A 370 14.73 5.08 -11.46
N GLY A 371 14.67 4.02 -12.27
CA GLY A 371 13.81 3.98 -13.45
C GLY A 371 12.34 4.17 -13.09
N SER A 372 11.87 3.46 -12.08
CA SER A 372 10.48 3.55 -11.60
C SER A 372 10.14 4.94 -11.05
N LEU A 373 10.99 5.49 -10.20
CA LEU A 373 10.81 6.85 -9.66
C LEU A 373 10.78 7.90 -10.78
N ALA A 374 11.69 7.80 -11.75
CA ALA A 374 11.76 8.71 -12.89
C ALA A 374 10.49 8.61 -13.77
N PHE A 375 10.00 7.39 -14.00
CA PHE A 375 8.76 7.15 -14.74
C PHE A 375 7.56 7.79 -14.03
N VAL A 376 7.36 7.51 -12.75
CA VAL A 376 6.24 8.04 -11.98
C VAL A 376 6.27 9.56 -11.91
N LYS A 377 7.44 10.17 -11.70
CA LYS A 377 7.60 11.63 -11.72
C LYS A 377 7.18 12.23 -13.06
N ARG A 378 7.60 11.66 -14.18
CA ARG A 378 7.22 12.15 -15.53
C ARG A 378 5.73 12.05 -15.78
N ILE A 379 5.09 10.95 -15.35
CA ILE A 379 3.65 10.80 -15.49
C ILE A 379 2.90 11.81 -14.63
N ASP A 380 3.34 12.02 -13.41
CA ASP A 380 2.75 13.03 -12.51
C ASP A 380 2.91 14.46 -13.08
N GLU A 381 4.08 14.80 -13.59
CA GLU A 381 4.35 16.07 -14.26
C GLU A 381 3.46 16.27 -15.49
N ALA A 382 3.35 15.26 -16.35
CA ALA A 382 2.49 15.32 -17.53
C ALA A 382 1.02 15.53 -17.16
N ALA A 383 0.50 14.76 -16.22
CA ALA A 383 -0.86 14.90 -15.73
C ALA A 383 -1.12 16.28 -15.08
N ALA A 384 -0.18 16.77 -14.29
CA ALA A 384 -0.29 18.07 -13.66
C ALA A 384 -0.34 19.22 -14.68
N CYS A 385 0.52 19.16 -15.70
CA CYS A 385 0.53 20.16 -16.78
C CYS A 385 -0.74 20.10 -17.63
N MET A 386 -1.21 18.90 -17.98
CA MET A 386 -2.46 18.72 -18.74
C MET A 386 -3.66 19.24 -17.95
N TYR A 387 -3.73 18.93 -16.67
CA TYR A 387 -4.79 19.39 -15.79
C TYR A 387 -4.80 20.92 -15.66
N ALA A 388 -3.63 21.56 -15.47
CA ALA A 388 -3.50 23.01 -15.43
C ALA A 388 -3.96 23.66 -16.73
N LEU A 389 -3.54 23.12 -17.88
CA LEU A 389 -3.94 23.61 -19.21
C LEU A 389 -5.45 23.50 -19.44
N GLN A 390 -6.08 22.39 -19.06
CA GLN A 390 -7.54 22.23 -19.14
C GLN A 390 -8.24 23.37 -18.36
N HIS A 391 -7.79 23.63 -17.17
CA HIS A 391 -8.37 24.69 -16.32
C HIS A 391 -8.19 26.09 -16.90
N GLU A 392 -7.04 26.39 -17.52
CA GLU A 392 -6.83 27.66 -18.23
C GLU A 392 -7.79 27.83 -19.42
N VAL A 393 -7.97 26.75 -20.20
CA VAL A 393 -8.88 26.76 -21.34
C VAL A 393 -10.34 26.95 -20.91
N LEU A 394 -10.79 26.23 -19.90
CA LEU A 394 -12.13 26.38 -19.35
C LEU A 394 -12.38 27.76 -18.78
N ALA A 395 -11.42 28.29 -18.03
CA ALA A 395 -11.49 29.65 -17.48
C ALA A 395 -11.56 30.72 -18.59
N ALA A 396 -10.81 30.55 -19.68
CA ALA A 396 -10.85 31.46 -20.84
C ALA A 396 -12.20 31.42 -21.58
N GLN A 397 -12.93 30.32 -21.48
CA GLN A 397 -14.29 30.16 -22.03
C GLN A 397 -15.40 30.62 -21.08
N GLY A 398 -15.04 31.14 -19.90
CA GLY A 398 -16.00 31.53 -18.88
C GLY A 398 -16.70 30.36 -18.19
N ILE A 399 -16.20 29.14 -18.35
CA ILE A 399 -16.70 27.95 -17.69
C ILE A 399 -16.17 27.93 -16.26
N PRO A 400 -17.04 27.80 -15.24
CA PRO A 400 -16.60 27.75 -13.84
C PRO A 400 -15.66 26.55 -13.64
N VAL A 401 -14.42 26.85 -13.29
CA VAL A 401 -13.48 25.82 -12.88
C VAL A 401 -13.72 25.58 -11.39
N GLN A 402 -14.20 24.41 -11.05
CA GLN A 402 -14.21 23.98 -9.65
C GLN A 402 -12.76 23.93 -9.20
N GLY A 403 -12.36 24.90 -8.38
CA GLY A 403 -11.03 24.95 -7.82
C GLY A 403 -10.73 23.66 -7.05
N ILE A 404 -9.48 23.22 -7.09
CA ILE A 404 -8.94 22.26 -6.12
C ILE A 404 -8.91 23.03 -4.79
N GLY A 405 -10.03 23.21 -4.17
CA GLY A 405 -10.18 23.86 -2.90
C GLY A 405 -11.18 23.03 -2.13
N ARG A 406 -10.69 22.52 -1.02
CA ARG A 406 -11.45 21.89 0.05
C ARG A 406 -12.96 22.09 -0.14
N GLN A 407 -13.65 21.04 -0.56
CA GLN A 407 -15.06 20.98 -0.19
C GLN A 407 -15.09 21.00 1.35
N PRO A 408 -15.81 21.94 1.96
CA PRO A 408 -15.92 21.93 3.41
C PRO A 408 -16.46 20.55 3.81
N TYR A 409 -15.77 19.88 4.71
CA TYR A 409 -16.30 18.73 5.39
C TYR A 409 -17.71 19.11 5.84
N ARG A 410 -18.69 18.30 5.45
CA ARG A 410 -20.03 18.45 6.04
C ARG A 410 -19.87 18.17 7.52
N THR A 411 -20.02 19.22 8.33
CA THR A 411 -20.15 19.15 9.77
C THR A 411 -21.36 18.32 10.16
#